data_a585ce41d56b516aebb3a19491018390
#
_entry.id   a585ce41d56b516aebb3a19491018390
#
_cell.length_a   1.000
_cell.length_b   1.000
_cell.length_c   1.000
_cell.angle_alpha   90.00
_cell.angle_beta   90.00
_cell.angle_gamma   90.00
#
_symmetry.space_group_name_H-M   'P 1'
#
loop_
_entity.id
_entity.type
_entity.pdbx_description
1 polymer ?
#
loop_
_entity_poly.entity_id
_entity_poly.type
_entity_poly.pdbx_seq_one_letter_code
_entity_poly.pdbx_strand_id
1 'polypeptide(L)'
;MLEHPHLLQALAFLGSSVLLVPVFQRLGLGSILGYLAAGILIGPQGAKLIIDVKAVQNLSEFGVVFLLFLIGLELQPKKLLAMKRTLAGFGGLQIITCCLALGALVKLLGASWQSAMVAGFALSLSSTAFALQAMAEKKVLNTEFGRSSFAILLMQDVAAIPALAIIPTLGLAQATSGHEVNWLGVLGIFLGLLLFNYTLMGPFLRQVAALRSRELFTGVTLTIVIGVAYLMEHMGISMALGAFLAGVLLSESEYRHELEADLEPFKGLLMGLFFISVGMSVNITLLMKNPAFVLFATALYMMVKGFMLYGVGRTLKLHSTASRNMAAYLAQGGEFAFVIFGVGQNSNVLSQELSDTLTLIVTLSMIISPFVIVANAKFESWVATHKPKQEWDSFEGVDSEIIIAGFGRFGQIFGRILRAQDIKFTAIDHDPEQIELLRRFGNKVYYGDASRHEIMEAAGAGKAKYLIIAVDDVETSKKLAQMAKEHFKNLKIYARARNRAHVFDLLDIGIEMTHIRRETFESSLLLTRELLLDLGFPSDRARAVIERFHRHDELMMAEQYKVRHDQKLFLDTSRQGMQQLSEVLREDQIRTYIDAKDLQKPEDPAPESETRA
;
A
#
# COMPACT_ATOMS: atom_id res chain seq x y z
N MET A 1 -35.11 -33.45 15.71
CA MET A 1 -34.34 -32.40 16.39
C MET A 1 -32.89 -32.78 16.22
N LEU A 2 -32.06 -31.91 15.65
CA LEU A 2 -30.63 -32.25 15.49
C LEU A 2 -29.97 -32.24 16.86
N GLU A 3 -29.31 -33.33 17.21
CA GLU A 3 -28.68 -33.54 18.52
C GLU A 3 -27.54 -32.58 18.87
N HIS A 4 -27.05 -31.81 17.88
CA HIS A 4 -25.92 -30.85 18.02
C HIS A 4 -26.15 -29.54 17.29
N PRO A 5 -26.98 -28.61 17.79
CA PRO A 5 -27.26 -27.32 17.14
C PRO A 5 -26.01 -26.46 16.94
N HIS A 6 -25.03 -26.54 17.85
CA HIS A 6 -23.78 -25.76 17.75
C HIS A 6 -22.86 -26.21 16.60
N LEU A 7 -22.86 -27.51 16.25
CA LEU A 7 -22.10 -28.03 15.11
C LEU A 7 -22.66 -27.52 13.78
N LEU A 8 -24.01 -27.47 13.65
CA LEU A 8 -24.67 -26.93 12.46
C LEU A 8 -24.38 -25.43 12.31
N GLN A 9 -24.41 -24.68 13.41
CA GLN A 9 -24.06 -23.26 13.41
C GLN A 9 -22.61 -23.05 12.97
N ALA A 10 -21.65 -23.78 13.54
CA ALA A 10 -20.24 -23.71 13.14
C ALA A 10 -20.05 -24.06 11.65
N LEU A 11 -20.73 -25.10 11.16
CA LEU A 11 -20.69 -25.48 9.74
C LEU A 11 -21.30 -24.40 8.84
N ALA A 12 -22.41 -23.77 9.26
CA ALA A 12 -23.01 -22.67 8.52
C ALA A 12 -22.08 -21.45 8.42
N PHE A 13 -21.40 -21.09 9.53
CA PHE A 13 -20.39 -20.03 9.57
C PHE A 13 -19.22 -20.31 8.63
N LEU A 14 -18.56 -21.45 8.80
CA LEU A 14 -17.39 -21.80 8.01
C LEU A 14 -17.75 -22.01 6.54
N GLY A 15 -18.86 -22.74 6.28
CA GLY A 15 -19.29 -23.03 4.92
C GLY A 15 -19.66 -21.78 4.13
N SER A 16 -20.45 -20.86 4.73
CA SER A 16 -20.80 -19.61 4.07
C SER A 16 -19.59 -18.72 3.81
N SER A 17 -18.63 -18.66 4.76
CA SER A 17 -17.39 -17.91 4.61
C SER A 17 -16.52 -18.46 3.49
N VAL A 18 -16.28 -19.77 3.46
CA VAL A 18 -15.45 -20.44 2.45
C VAL A 18 -16.04 -20.29 1.05
N LEU A 19 -17.37 -20.21 0.93
CA LEU A 19 -18.04 -20.05 -0.35
C LEU A 19 -18.05 -18.58 -0.81
N LEU A 20 -18.44 -17.65 0.05
CA LEU A 20 -18.70 -16.26 -0.36
C LEU A 20 -17.45 -15.38 -0.34
N VAL A 21 -16.55 -15.54 0.63
CA VAL A 21 -15.37 -14.67 0.73
C VAL A 21 -14.48 -14.73 -0.52
N PRO A 22 -14.13 -15.92 -1.08
CA PRO A 22 -13.33 -15.97 -2.30
C PRO A 22 -14.04 -15.37 -3.53
N VAL A 23 -15.38 -15.49 -3.60
CA VAL A 23 -16.16 -14.89 -4.69
C VAL A 23 -16.06 -13.36 -4.62
N PHE A 24 -16.27 -12.77 -3.44
CA PHE A 24 -16.19 -11.32 -3.26
C PHE A 24 -14.77 -10.80 -3.46
N GLN A 25 -13.75 -11.54 -3.04
CA GLN A 25 -12.35 -11.19 -3.32
C GLN A 25 -12.03 -11.20 -4.82
N ARG A 26 -12.51 -12.22 -5.56
CA ARG A 26 -12.33 -12.27 -7.03
C ARG A 26 -13.06 -11.15 -7.78
N LEU A 27 -14.15 -10.67 -7.22
CA LEU A 27 -14.89 -9.51 -7.74
C LEU A 27 -14.24 -8.17 -7.37
N GLY A 28 -13.13 -8.17 -6.63
CA GLY A 28 -12.47 -6.93 -6.16
C GLY A 28 -13.20 -6.20 -5.04
N LEU A 29 -14.18 -6.86 -4.38
CA LEU A 29 -15.02 -6.29 -3.32
C LEU A 29 -14.42 -6.47 -1.90
N GLY A 30 -13.37 -7.24 -1.78
CA GLY A 30 -12.69 -7.53 -0.52
C GLY A 30 -13.39 -8.59 0.36
N SER A 31 -12.68 -9.09 1.39
CA SER A 31 -13.15 -10.16 2.26
C SER A 31 -14.29 -9.71 3.20
N ILE A 32 -14.27 -8.46 3.64
CA ILE A 32 -15.25 -7.91 4.59
C ILE A 32 -16.67 -8.01 4.04
N LEU A 33 -16.87 -7.59 2.78
CA LEU A 33 -18.18 -7.73 2.12
C LEU A 33 -18.59 -9.18 1.92
N GLY A 34 -17.62 -10.09 1.71
CA GLY A 34 -17.89 -11.52 1.67
C GLY A 34 -18.44 -12.06 2.99
N TYR A 35 -17.85 -11.65 4.11
CA TYR A 35 -18.34 -12.01 5.45
C TYR A 35 -19.72 -11.39 5.76
N LEU A 36 -19.94 -10.12 5.43
CA LEU A 36 -21.24 -9.47 5.58
C LEU A 36 -22.33 -10.20 4.77
N ALA A 37 -22.04 -10.54 3.51
CA ALA A 37 -22.95 -11.30 2.66
C ALA A 37 -23.23 -12.71 3.22
N ALA A 38 -22.21 -13.37 3.77
CA ALA A 38 -22.37 -14.65 4.46
C ALA A 38 -23.32 -14.52 5.65
N GLY A 39 -23.16 -13.48 6.46
CA GLY A 39 -24.03 -13.19 7.60
C GLY A 39 -25.48 -12.92 7.18
N ILE A 40 -25.69 -12.13 6.14
CA ILE A 40 -27.02 -11.89 5.56
C ILE A 40 -27.66 -13.22 5.10
N LEU A 41 -26.88 -14.06 4.43
CA LEU A 41 -27.37 -15.32 3.89
C LEU A 41 -27.80 -16.30 4.98
N ILE A 42 -26.98 -16.52 6.04
CA ILE A 42 -27.28 -17.50 7.09
C ILE A 42 -28.15 -16.95 8.22
N GLY A 43 -28.30 -15.63 8.28
CA GLY A 43 -29.01 -14.91 9.33
C GLY A 43 -30.54 -15.00 9.26
N PRO A 44 -31.24 -14.27 10.18
CA PRO A 44 -32.70 -14.31 10.32
C PRO A 44 -33.46 -13.84 9.09
N GLN A 45 -32.84 -13.00 8.28
CA GLN A 45 -33.44 -12.43 7.08
C GLN A 45 -33.11 -13.20 5.79
N GLY A 46 -32.16 -14.14 5.85
CA GLY A 46 -31.79 -15.04 4.75
C GLY A 46 -32.34 -16.45 4.94
N ALA A 47 -31.45 -17.43 4.91
CA ALA A 47 -31.78 -18.86 5.03
C ALA A 47 -32.27 -19.28 6.43
N LYS A 48 -32.22 -18.39 7.44
CA LYS A 48 -32.63 -18.63 8.84
C LYS A 48 -31.96 -19.83 9.51
N LEU A 49 -30.71 -20.11 9.10
CA LEU A 49 -29.91 -21.19 9.69
C LEU A 49 -29.50 -20.84 11.12
N ILE A 50 -29.31 -19.55 11.41
CA ILE A 50 -28.97 -19.02 12.72
C ILE A 50 -30.00 -17.95 13.08
N ILE A 51 -30.75 -18.20 14.15
CA ILE A 51 -31.84 -17.33 14.62
C ILE A 51 -31.39 -16.48 15.80
N ASP A 52 -30.54 -17.04 16.68
CA ASP A 52 -30.02 -16.33 17.85
C ASP A 52 -28.79 -15.48 17.50
N VAL A 53 -29.11 -14.26 17.01
CA VAL A 53 -28.07 -13.28 16.64
C VAL A 53 -27.31 -12.78 17.88
N LYS A 54 -27.97 -12.69 19.05
CA LYS A 54 -27.35 -12.19 20.29
C LYS A 54 -26.23 -13.10 20.80
N ALA A 55 -26.43 -14.41 20.77
CA ALA A 55 -25.40 -15.37 21.16
C ALA A 55 -24.16 -15.25 20.26
N VAL A 56 -24.37 -15.02 18.96
CA VAL A 56 -23.27 -14.82 18.00
C VAL A 56 -22.60 -13.46 18.21
N GLN A 57 -23.37 -12.40 18.49
CA GLN A 57 -22.83 -11.08 18.81
C GLN A 57 -21.90 -11.12 20.03
N ASN A 58 -22.34 -11.74 21.11
CA ASN A 58 -21.52 -11.89 22.33
C ASN A 58 -20.19 -12.58 22.03
N LEU A 59 -20.20 -13.63 21.21
CA LEU A 59 -18.97 -14.32 20.80
C LEU A 59 -18.13 -13.44 19.86
N SER A 60 -18.77 -12.67 19.00
CA SER A 60 -18.07 -11.78 18.04
C SER A 60 -17.42 -10.57 18.69
N GLU A 61 -17.86 -10.15 19.89
CA GLU A 61 -17.21 -9.08 20.69
C GLU A 61 -15.75 -9.42 21.01
N PHE A 62 -15.44 -10.71 21.24
CA PHE A 62 -14.04 -11.13 21.37
C PHE A 62 -13.23 -10.85 20.08
N GLY A 63 -13.87 -10.95 18.91
CA GLY A 63 -13.22 -10.60 17.64
C GLY A 63 -12.78 -9.13 17.59
N VAL A 64 -13.63 -8.23 18.10
CA VAL A 64 -13.30 -6.80 18.23
C VAL A 64 -12.17 -6.59 19.25
N VAL A 65 -12.21 -7.28 20.37
CA VAL A 65 -11.17 -7.23 21.41
C VAL A 65 -9.80 -7.62 20.82
N PHE A 66 -9.71 -8.74 20.11
CA PHE A 66 -8.46 -9.17 19.46
C PHE A 66 -8.03 -8.25 18.33
N LEU A 67 -8.96 -7.74 17.53
CA LEU A 67 -8.66 -6.76 16.49
C LEU A 67 -8.00 -5.50 17.08
N LEU A 68 -8.59 -4.96 18.13
CA LEU A 68 -8.09 -3.74 18.78
C LEU A 68 -6.76 -3.97 19.50
N PHE A 69 -6.55 -5.14 20.09
CA PHE A 69 -5.25 -5.50 20.64
C PHE A 69 -4.16 -5.50 19.55
N LEU A 70 -4.43 -6.13 18.40
CA LEU A 70 -3.47 -6.18 17.29
C LEU A 70 -3.19 -4.82 16.70
N ILE A 71 -4.22 -3.98 16.54
CA ILE A 71 -4.04 -2.58 16.14
C ILE A 71 -3.16 -1.84 17.15
N GLY A 72 -3.40 -2.05 18.45
CA GLY A 72 -2.54 -1.51 19.50
C GLY A 72 -1.09 -1.97 19.36
N LEU A 73 -0.88 -3.25 19.08
CA LEU A 73 0.44 -3.86 18.90
C LEU A 73 1.17 -3.34 17.64
N GLU A 74 0.43 -3.11 16.56
CA GLU A 74 0.97 -2.54 15.31
C GLU A 74 1.36 -1.06 15.45
N LEU A 75 0.75 -0.32 16.38
CA LEU A 75 1.04 1.08 16.61
C LEU A 75 2.46 1.27 17.17
N GLN A 76 3.27 2.02 16.43
CA GLN A 76 4.60 2.44 16.87
C GLN A 76 4.56 3.95 17.22
N PRO A 77 4.47 4.33 18.50
CA PRO A 77 4.33 5.73 18.91
C PRO A 77 5.44 6.63 18.33
N LYS A 78 6.67 6.12 18.24
CA LYS A 78 7.82 6.85 17.69
C LYS A 78 7.65 7.18 16.21
N LYS A 79 7.11 6.25 15.39
CA LYS A 79 6.83 6.50 13.96
C LYS A 79 5.67 7.46 13.77
N LEU A 80 4.61 7.34 14.58
CA LEU A 80 3.48 8.28 14.56
C LEU A 80 3.93 9.71 14.87
N LEU A 81 4.77 9.88 15.89
CA LEU A 81 5.33 11.19 16.24
C LEU A 81 6.21 11.78 15.14
N ALA A 82 6.95 10.95 14.40
CA ALA A 82 7.74 11.40 13.24
C ALA A 82 6.85 11.94 12.10
N MET A 83 5.65 11.37 11.92
CA MET A 83 4.68 11.76 10.89
C MET A 83 3.60 12.73 11.37
N LYS A 84 3.69 13.27 12.59
CA LYS A 84 2.63 14.05 13.25
C LYS A 84 2.04 15.19 12.41
N ARG A 85 2.85 15.90 11.62
CA ARG A 85 2.37 17.00 10.76
C ARG A 85 1.48 16.52 9.62
N THR A 86 1.83 15.42 8.99
CA THR A 86 1.06 14.82 7.88
C THR A 86 -0.21 14.17 8.42
N LEU A 87 -0.13 13.44 9.53
CA LEU A 87 -1.26 12.80 10.20
C LEU A 87 -2.28 13.84 10.67
N ALA A 88 -1.85 14.85 11.42
CA ALA A 88 -2.73 15.91 11.90
C ALA A 88 -3.30 16.78 10.76
N GLY A 89 -2.49 17.06 9.71
CA GLY A 89 -2.91 17.85 8.58
C GLY A 89 -3.97 17.14 7.74
N PHE A 90 -3.64 16.02 7.13
CA PHE A 90 -4.58 15.30 6.27
C PHE A 90 -5.63 14.54 7.08
N GLY A 91 -5.22 13.72 8.03
CA GLY A 91 -6.12 12.85 8.80
C GLY A 91 -6.97 13.62 9.79
N GLY A 92 -6.37 14.50 10.61
CA GLY A 92 -7.10 15.28 11.61
C GLY A 92 -8.12 16.22 10.97
N LEU A 93 -7.72 16.97 9.94
CA LEU A 93 -8.64 17.88 9.24
C LEU A 93 -9.79 17.11 8.58
N GLN A 94 -9.51 15.96 7.97
CA GLN A 94 -10.53 15.11 7.35
C GLN A 94 -11.53 14.60 8.38
N ILE A 95 -11.08 14.04 9.50
CA ILE A 95 -11.97 13.52 10.55
C ILE A 95 -12.87 14.64 11.06
N ILE A 96 -12.30 15.80 11.40
CA ILE A 96 -13.07 16.92 11.94
C ILE A 96 -14.12 17.40 10.92
N THR A 97 -13.72 17.67 9.69
CA THR A 97 -14.62 18.22 8.67
C THR A 97 -15.73 17.23 8.28
N CYS A 98 -15.39 15.94 8.11
CA CYS A 98 -16.38 14.92 7.81
C CYS A 98 -17.29 14.63 9.02
N CYS A 99 -16.75 14.56 10.25
CA CYS A 99 -17.55 14.35 11.46
C CYS A 99 -18.56 15.49 11.65
N LEU A 100 -18.16 16.73 11.48
CA LEU A 100 -19.05 17.90 11.59
C LEU A 100 -20.12 17.89 10.49
N ALA A 101 -19.74 17.66 9.24
CA ALA A 101 -20.68 17.67 8.11
C ALA A 101 -21.71 16.53 8.20
N LEU A 102 -21.22 15.31 8.45
CA LEU A 102 -22.09 14.12 8.55
C LEU A 102 -22.89 14.10 9.86
N GLY A 103 -22.29 14.56 10.96
CA GLY A 103 -23.00 14.74 12.23
C GLY A 103 -24.12 15.78 12.14
N ALA A 104 -23.88 16.89 11.42
CA ALA A 104 -24.92 17.88 11.16
C ALA A 104 -26.09 17.28 10.36
N LEU A 105 -25.83 16.43 9.36
CA LEU A 105 -26.87 15.73 8.63
C LEU A 105 -27.70 14.82 9.55
N VAL A 106 -27.07 14.04 10.40
CA VAL A 106 -27.75 13.16 11.36
C VAL A 106 -28.55 14.00 12.37
N LYS A 107 -28.01 15.14 12.80
CA LYS A 107 -28.73 16.07 13.68
C LYS A 107 -29.96 16.68 13.05
N LEU A 108 -29.89 17.04 11.76
CA LEU A 108 -31.04 17.56 11.00
C LEU A 108 -32.17 16.52 10.83
N LEU A 109 -31.83 15.24 10.90
CA LEU A 109 -32.82 14.13 10.93
C LEU A 109 -33.48 13.93 12.31
N GLY A 110 -33.17 14.79 13.29
CA GLY A 110 -33.80 14.78 14.63
C GLY A 110 -33.06 14.00 15.70
N ALA A 111 -31.85 13.49 15.43
CA ALA A 111 -31.05 12.78 16.43
C ALA A 111 -30.57 13.72 17.57
N SER A 112 -30.24 13.13 18.73
CA SER A 112 -29.59 13.88 19.83
C SER A 112 -28.20 14.40 19.42
N TRP A 113 -27.63 15.36 20.15
CA TRP A 113 -26.28 15.83 19.89
C TRP A 113 -25.24 14.73 20.06
N GLN A 114 -25.40 13.89 21.08
CA GLN A 114 -24.53 12.76 21.35
C GLN A 114 -24.59 11.74 20.20
N SER A 115 -25.80 11.37 19.77
CA SER A 115 -26.00 10.47 18.63
C SER A 115 -25.42 11.03 17.34
N ALA A 116 -25.59 12.34 17.09
CA ALA A 116 -25.08 13.02 15.91
C ALA A 116 -23.54 13.03 15.88
N MET A 117 -22.89 13.30 17.02
CA MET A 117 -21.43 13.27 17.13
C MET A 117 -20.88 11.85 16.89
N VAL A 118 -21.43 10.85 17.56
CA VAL A 118 -20.99 9.45 17.42
C VAL A 118 -21.21 8.95 16.01
N ALA A 119 -22.39 9.18 15.43
CA ALA A 119 -22.68 8.80 14.05
C ALA A 119 -21.81 9.54 13.04
N GLY A 120 -21.62 10.87 13.22
CA GLY A 120 -20.78 11.68 12.35
C GLY A 120 -19.31 11.22 12.37
N PHE A 121 -18.79 10.90 13.56
CA PHE A 121 -17.45 10.35 13.70
C PHE A 121 -17.34 8.98 13.02
N ALA A 122 -18.25 8.05 13.31
CA ALA A 122 -18.24 6.72 12.70
C ALA A 122 -18.31 6.76 11.16
N LEU A 123 -19.18 7.62 10.62
CA LEU A 123 -19.32 7.84 9.19
C LEU A 123 -18.09 8.56 8.57
N SER A 124 -17.32 9.32 9.35
CA SER A 124 -16.08 9.94 8.86
C SER A 124 -14.97 8.94 8.54
N LEU A 125 -14.99 7.75 9.16
CA LEU A 125 -14.01 6.69 8.97
C LEU A 125 -14.22 5.97 7.63
N SER A 126 -13.12 5.58 7.00
CA SER A 126 -13.10 4.85 5.72
C SER A 126 -12.48 3.47 5.92
N SER A 127 -12.82 2.51 5.05
CA SER A 127 -12.23 1.17 5.13
C SER A 127 -10.77 1.18 4.68
N THR A 128 -9.88 0.93 5.64
CA THR A 128 -8.43 0.85 5.41
C THR A 128 -8.08 -0.33 4.51
N ALA A 129 -8.63 -1.50 4.80
CA ALA A 129 -8.38 -2.72 4.03
C ALA A 129 -8.78 -2.56 2.57
N PHE A 130 -10.01 -2.07 2.29
CA PHE A 130 -10.51 -1.88 0.94
C PHE A 130 -9.71 -0.81 0.18
N ALA A 131 -9.48 0.35 0.79
CA ALA A 131 -8.82 1.47 0.11
C ALA A 131 -7.36 1.14 -0.24
N LEU A 132 -6.61 0.52 0.70
CA LEU A 132 -5.21 0.12 0.45
C LEU A 132 -5.11 -0.97 -0.61
N GLN A 133 -6.00 -1.98 -0.56
CA GLN A 133 -6.04 -3.04 -1.57
C GLN A 133 -6.32 -2.45 -2.96
N ALA A 134 -7.35 -1.62 -3.10
CA ALA A 134 -7.72 -1.00 -4.37
C ALA A 134 -6.59 -0.10 -4.94
N MET A 135 -5.88 0.64 -4.07
CA MET A 135 -4.72 1.44 -4.48
C MET A 135 -3.51 0.58 -4.85
N ALA A 136 -3.29 -0.55 -4.17
CA ALA A 136 -2.20 -1.48 -4.47
C ALA A 136 -2.39 -2.16 -5.82
N GLU A 137 -3.60 -2.66 -6.11
CA GLU A 137 -3.96 -3.28 -7.40
C GLU A 137 -3.74 -2.32 -8.58
N LYS A 138 -4.05 -1.03 -8.39
CA LYS A 138 -3.82 0.02 -9.39
C LYS A 138 -2.39 0.59 -9.37
N LYS A 139 -1.52 0.11 -8.46
CA LYS A 139 -0.12 0.59 -8.29
C LYS A 139 0.01 2.09 -8.01
N VAL A 140 -0.98 2.68 -7.32
CA VAL A 140 -1.04 4.12 -7.05
C VAL A 140 -0.71 4.50 -5.60
N LEU A 141 -0.32 3.55 -4.75
CA LEU A 141 0.06 3.79 -3.35
C LEU A 141 1.20 4.81 -3.20
N ASN A 142 2.17 4.79 -4.11
CA ASN A 142 3.33 5.67 -4.07
C ASN A 142 3.08 7.06 -4.69
N THR A 143 1.88 7.31 -5.22
CA THR A 143 1.49 8.62 -5.75
C THR A 143 1.24 9.62 -4.62
N GLU A 144 1.12 10.90 -4.97
CA GLU A 144 0.83 11.96 -4.02
C GLU A 144 -0.48 11.71 -3.25
N PHE A 145 -1.56 11.37 -3.99
CA PHE A 145 -2.84 11.06 -3.34
C PHE A 145 -2.81 9.74 -2.58
N GLY A 146 -2.07 8.72 -3.04
CA GLY A 146 -1.93 7.44 -2.35
C GLY A 146 -1.29 7.61 -0.97
N ARG A 147 -0.20 8.37 -0.87
CA ARG A 147 0.46 8.68 0.40
C ARG A 147 -0.41 9.52 1.33
N SER A 148 -1.15 10.49 0.78
CA SER A 148 -2.09 11.30 1.56
C SER A 148 -3.27 10.49 2.06
N SER A 149 -3.82 9.60 1.24
CA SER A 149 -4.87 8.65 1.63
C SER A 149 -4.40 7.70 2.72
N PHE A 150 -3.19 7.17 2.62
CA PHE A 150 -2.58 6.34 3.65
C PHE A 150 -2.48 7.07 5.00
N ALA A 151 -2.04 8.34 4.99
CA ALA A 151 -1.96 9.15 6.20
C ALA A 151 -3.36 9.40 6.83
N ILE A 152 -4.39 9.62 6.01
CA ILE A 152 -5.78 9.76 6.47
C ILE A 152 -6.23 8.47 7.14
N LEU A 153 -6.09 7.32 6.47
CA LEU A 153 -6.52 6.02 6.98
C LEU A 153 -5.83 5.68 8.30
N LEU A 154 -4.51 5.86 8.36
CA LEU A 154 -3.75 5.63 9.58
C LEU A 154 -4.22 6.54 10.74
N MET A 155 -4.54 7.81 10.47
CA MET A 155 -5.06 8.71 11.50
C MET A 155 -6.47 8.34 11.92
N GLN A 156 -7.31 7.84 11.01
CA GLN A 156 -8.64 7.33 11.34
C GLN A 156 -8.57 6.12 12.27
N ASP A 157 -7.69 5.16 11.99
CA ASP A 157 -7.48 3.98 12.83
C ASP A 157 -7.01 4.39 14.24
N VAL A 158 -6.08 5.34 14.33
CA VAL A 158 -5.63 5.89 15.61
C VAL A 158 -6.74 6.63 16.35
N ALA A 159 -7.57 7.39 15.64
CA ALA A 159 -8.65 8.18 16.25
C ALA A 159 -9.87 7.34 16.67
N ALA A 160 -10.11 6.21 16.03
CA ALA A 160 -11.20 5.30 16.38
C ALA A 160 -11.10 4.82 17.84
N ILE A 161 -9.90 4.66 18.34
CA ILE A 161 -9.62 4.08 19.64
C ILE A 161 -10.05 4.97 20.81
N PRO A 162 -9.58 6.24 20.92
CA PRO A 162 -10.09 7.13 21.98
C PRO A 162 -11.59 7.39 21.84
N ALA A 163 -12.13 7.37 20.61
CA ALA A 163 -13.56 7.48 20.42
C ALA A 163 -14.33 6.32 21.06
N LEU A 164 -13.88 5.07 20.85
CA LEU A 164 -14.49 3.90 21.49
C LEU A 164 -14.43 3.94 23.02
N ALA A 165 -13.42 4.60 23.58
CA ALA A 165 -13.32 4.82 25.01
C ALA A 165 -14.31 5.88 25.53
N ILE A 166 -14.54 6.93 24.74
CA ILE A 166 -15.38 8.08 25.13
C ILE A 166 -16.87 7.78 24.94
N ILE A 167 -17.27 7.02 23.94
CA ILE A 167 -18.67 6.75 23.60
C ILE A 167 -19.49 6.23 24.79
N PRO A 168 -19.03 5.24 25.59
CA PRO A 168 -19.79 4.77 26.75
C PRO A 168 -20.04 5.87 27.78
N THR A 169 -19.10 6.82 27.97
CA THR A 169 -19.26 7.93 28.93
C THR A 169 -20.33 8.93 28.50
N LEU A 170 -20.59 9.06 27.19
CA LEU A 170 -21.67 9.90 26.67
C LEU A 170 -23.05 9.30 26.97
N GLY A 171 -23.17 7.98 27.05
CA GLY A 171 -24.40 7.29 27.44
C GLY A 171 -24.69 7.38 28.94
N LEU A 172 -23.68 7.33 29.78
CA LEU A 172 -23.81 7.48 31.25
C LEU A 172 -24.40 8.83 31.67
N ALA A 173 -24.16 9.88 30.89
CA ALA A 173 -24.77 11.20 31.12
C ALA A 173 -26.31 11.21 30.94
N GLN A 174 -26.90 10.19 30.32
CA GLN A 174 -28.36 10.03 30.13
C GLN A 174 -28.98 9.02 31.11
N ALA A 175 -28.17 8.17 31.72
CA ALA A 175 -28.64 7.18 32.69
C ALA A 175 -28.64 7.75 34.09
N THR A 176 -29.83 8.02 34.64
CA THR A 176 -30.05 8.44 36.02
C THR A 176 -29.76 7.36 37.08
N SER A 177 -29.14 6.26 36.73
CA SER A 177 -28.80 5.13 37.61
C SER A 177 -27.31 5.05 37.86
N GLY A 178 -26.93 5.53 39.01
CA GLY A 178 -25.75 5.60 39.81
C GLY A 178 -24.59 4.57 39.69
N HIS A 179 -24.07 4.29 38.49
CA HIS A 179 -22.73 3.73 38.40
C HIS A 179 -21.75 4.86 38.11
N GLU A 180 -21.24 5.47 39.19
CA GLU A 180 -20.12 6.42 39.08
C GLU A 180 -18.88 5.66 38.59
N VAL A 181 -18.36 6.05 37.40
CA VAL A 181 -17.07 5.55 36.96
C VAL A 181 -16.01 5.91 37.98
N ASN A 182 -15.44 4.92 38.61
CA ASN A 182 -14.35 5.15 39.57
C ASN A 182 -13.06 5.56 38.84
N TRP A 183 -12.93 6.84 38.50
CA TRP A 183 -11.75 7.38 37.80
C TRP A 183 -10.43 7.12 38.51
N LEU A 184 -10.43 7.04 39.85
CA LEU A 184 -9.25 6.66 40.63
C LEU A 184 -8.89 5.18 40.41
N GLY A 185 -9.89 4.30 40.30
CA GLY A 185 -9.69 2.89 39.97
C GLY A 185 -9.16 2.71 38.53
N VAL A 186 -9.71 3.46 37.58
CA VAL A 186 -9.27 3.48 36.18
C VAL A 186 -7.80 3.92 36.08
N LEU A 187 -7.46 5.02 36.72
CA LEU A 187 -6.08 5.53 36.78
C LEU A 187 -5.14 4.52 37.47
N GLY A 188 -5.61 3.88 38.53
CA GLY A 188 -4.86 2.87 39.27
C GLY A 188 -4.56 1.64 38.39
N ILE A 189 -5.54 1.14 37.64
CA ILE A 189 -5.32 0.03 36.68
C ILE A 189 -4.37 0.45 35.56
N PHE A 190 -4.56 1.62 34.97
CA PHE A 190 -3.69 2.11 33.91
C PHE A 190 -2.23 2.21 34.39
N LEU A 191 -2.00 2.80 35.57
CA LEU A 191 -0.68 2.87 36.17
C LEU A 191 -0.15 1.49 36.56
N GLY A 192 -1.01 0.60 37.05
CA GLY A 192 -0.67 -0.80 37.35
C GLY A 192 -0.24 -1.57 36.11
N LEU A 193 -0.97 -1.44 35.01
CA LEU A 193 -0.62 -2.05 33.73
C LEU A 193 0.69 -1.48 33.16
N LEU A 194 0.91 -0.18 33.26
CA LEU A 194 2.18 0.44 32.88
C LEU A 194 3.34 -0.10 33.70
N LEU A 195 3.18 -0.15 35.01
CA LEU A 195 4.20 -0.68 35.93
C LEU A 195 4.46 -2.17 35.67
N PHE A 196 3.41 -2.95 35.50
CA PHE A 196 3.50 -4.39 35.18
C PHE A 196 4.23 -4.61 33.84
N ASN A 197 3.87 -3.83 32.82
CA ASN A 197 4.54 -3.92 31.52
C ASN A 197 6.03 -3.57 31.61
N TYR A 198 6.36 -2.52 32.33
CA TYR A 198 7.73 -2.04 32.45
C TYR A 198 8.62 -2.97 33.31
N THR A 199 8.08 -3.56 34.37
CA THR A 199 8.85 -4.33 35.35
C THR A 199 8.79 -5.84 35.17
N LEU A 200 7.62 -6.39 34.86
CA LEU A 200 7.36 -7.84 34.92
C LEU A 200 7.15 -8.47 33.54
N MET A 201 6.60 -7.74 32.58
CA MET A 201 6.23 -8.33 31.27
C MET A 201 7.44 -8.84 30.50
N GLY A 202 8.52 -8.06 30.41
CA GLY A 202 9.74 -8.46 29.69
C GLY A 202 10.36 -9.75 30.27
N PRO A 203 10.69 -9.81 31.58
CA PRO A 203 11.17 -11.04 32.20
C PRO A 203 10.22 -12.24 32.08
N PHE A 204 8.90 -11.99 32.20
CA PHE A 204 7.89 -13.05 32.07
C PHE A 204 7.84 -13.63 30.67
N LEU A 205 7.73 -12.78 29.64
CA LEU A 205 7.74 -13.24 28.26
C LEU A 205 9.06 -13.94 27.87
N ARG A 206 10.18 -13.48 28.43
CA ARG A 206 11.48 -14.14 28.22
C ARG A 206 11.50 -15.57 28.79
N GLN A 207 10.94 -15.79 29.98
CA GLN A 207 10.82 -17.13 30.56
C GLN A 207 9.92 -18.03 29.73
N VAL A 208 8.78 -17.52 29.25
CA VAL A 208 7.85 -18.26 28.40
C VAL A 208 8.50 -18.62 27.05
N ALA A 209 9.16 -17.65 26.40
CA ALA A 209 9.87 -17.87 25.14
C ALA A 209 11.02 -18.90 25.28
N ALA A 210 11.70 -18.94 26.44
CA ALA A 210 12.77 -19.91 26.72
C ALA A 210 12.27 -21.38 26.72
N LEU A 211 10.97 -21.62 26.94
CA LEU A 211 10.36 -22.95 26.89
C LEU A 211 10.19 -23.46 25.45
N ARG A 212 10.37 -22.60 24.43
CA ARG A 212 10.30 -22.93 23.00
C ARG A 212 9.00 -23.65 22.57
N SER A 213 7.91 -23.49 23.31
CA SER A 213 6.58 -23.97 22.93
C SER A 213 5.74 -22.83 22.39
N ARG A 214 5.37 -22.93 21.13
CA ARG A 214 4.52 -21.96 20.44
C ARG A 214 3.12 -21.94 21.06
N GLU A 215 2.59 -23.12 21.42
CA GLU A 215 1.25 -23.27 22.02
C GLU A 215 1.17 -22.54 23.37
N LEU A 216 2.23 -22.66 24.18
CA LEU A 216 2.30 -21.97 25.46
C LEU A 216 2.39 -20.47 25.29
N PHE A 217 3.20 -20.00 24.33
CA PHE A 217 3.37 -18.57 24.06
C PHE A 217 2.05 -17.94 23.57
N THR A 218 1.36 -18.60 22.63
CA THR A 218 0.02 -18.22 22.18
C THR A 218 -0.99 -18.22 23.33
N GLY A 219 -0.99 -19.25 24.17
CA GLY A 219 -1.88 -19.33 25.34
C GLY A 219 -1.66 -18.20 26.34
N VAL A 220 -0.41 -17.84 26.61
CA VAL A 220 -0.05 -16.69 27.46
C VAL A 220 -0.52 -15.37 26.83
N THR A 221 -0.32 -15.18 25.54
CA THR A 221 -0.77 -14.00 24.82
C THR A 221 -2.29 -13.83 24.91
N LEU A 222 -3.04 -14.90 24.63
CA LEU A 222 -4.50 -14.90 24.77
C LEU A 222 -4.94 -14.58 26.21
N THR A 223 -4.24 -15.14 27.20
CA THR A 223 -4.52 -14.88 28.63
C THR A 223 -4.29 -13.41 28.99
N ILE A 224 -3.23 -12.78 28.47
CA ILE A 224 -2.97 -11.36 28.68
C ILE A 224 -4.09 -10.51 28.06
N VAL A 225 -4.45 -10.76 26.80
CA VAL A 225 -5.49 -10.00 26.08
C VAL A 225 -6.84 -10.08 26.81
N ILE A 226 -7.28 -11.32 27.06
CA ILE A 226 -8.58 -11.56 27.72
C ILE A 226 -8.55 -11.05 29.16
N GLY A 227 -7.46 -11.26 29.88
CA GLY A 227 -7.32 -10.82 31.27
C GLY A 227 -7.39 -9.30 31.43
N VAL A 228 -6.71 -8.56 30.55
CA VAL A 228 -6.77 -7.08 30.57
C VAL A 228 -8.15 -6.59 30.13
N ALA A 229 -8.75 -7.19 29.11
CA ALA A 229 -10.10 -6.87 28.65
C ALA A 229 -11.12 -7.08 29.78
N TYR A 230 -11.05 -8.22 30.48
CA TYR A 230 -11.93 -8.55 31.60
C TYR A 230 -11.75 -7.58 32.81
N LEU A 231 -10.49 -7.23 33.14
CA LEU A 231 -10.20 -6.29 34.21
C LEU A 231 -10.81 -4.92 33.92
N MET A 232 -10.72 -4.44 32.68
CA MET A 232 -11.29 -3.17 32.27
C MET A 232 -12.82 -3.17 32.30
N GLU A 233 -13.44 -4.27 31.82
CA GLU A 233 -14.89 -4.46 31.89
C GLU A 233 -15.41 -4.42 33.35
N HIS A 234 -14.69 -5.07 34.26
CA HIS A 234 -15.06 -5.09 35.68
C HIS A 234 -15.02 -3.68 36.34
N MET A 235 -14.24 -2.76 35.74
CA MET A 235 -14.18 -1.36 36.18
C MET A 235 -15.16 -0.42 35.44
N GLY A 236 -16.07 -0.99 34.63
CA GLY A 236 -17.05 -0.23 33.86
C GLY A 236 -16.51 0.42 32.59
N ILE A 237 -15.34 -0.06 32.12
CA ILE A 237 -14.73 0.40 30.86
C ILE A 237 -14.87 -0.69 29.81
N SER A 238 -14.93 -0.29 28.53
CA SER A 238 -15.07 -1.28 27.45
C SER A 238 -13.89 -2.26 27.39
N MET A 239 -14.15 -3.55 27.21
CA MET A 239 -13.15 -4.60 26.93
C MET A 239 -12.23 -4.21 25.78
N ALA A 240 -12.79 -3.57 24.77
CA ALA A 240 -12.12 -3.12 23.57
C ALA A 240 -10.97 -2.13 23.86
N LEU A 241 -11.20 -1.16 24.75
CA LEU A 241 -10.16 -0.22 25.19
C LEU A 241 -9.06 -0.94 25.97
N GLY A 242 -9.43 -1.87 26.85
CA GLY A 242 -8.46 -2.65 27.62
C GLY A 242 -7.52 -3.44 26.74
N ALA A 243 -8.07 -4.16 25.78
CA ALA A 243 -7.29 -4.92 24.80
C ALA A 243 -6.36 -4.03 23.97
N PHE A 244 -6.86 -2.89 23.50
CA PHE A 244 -6.04 -1.92 22.77
C PHE A 244 -4.86 -1.42 23.61
N LEU A 245 -5.11 -0.98 24.85
CA LEU A 245 -4.05 -0.52 25.76
C LEU A 245 -3.00 -1.60 26.00
N ALA A 246 -3.43 -2.85 26.20
CA ALA A 246 -2.51 -3.98 26.31
C ALA A 246 -1.66 -4.14 25.03
N GLY A 247 -2.25 -3.99 23.85
CA GLY A 247 -1.54 -4.02 22.57
C GLY A 247 -0.50 -2.91 22.46
N VAL A 248 -0.87 -1.66 22.76
CA VAL A 248 0.06 -0.50 22.75
C VAL A 248 1.21 -0.69 23.73
N LEU A 249 0.94 -1.19 24.93
CA LEU A 249 1.98 -1.46 25.92
C LEU A 249 2.98 -2.52 25.43
N LEU A 250 2.50 -3.54 24.74
CA LEU A 250 3.34 -4.61 24.18
C LEU A 250 3.98 -4.24 22.83
N SER A 251 3.59 -3.13 22.20
CA SER A 251 4.13 -2.70 20.89
C SER A 251 5.62 -2.35 20.91
N GLU A 252 6.17 -2.01 22.04
CA GLU A 252 7.61 -1.76 22.25
C GLU A 252 8.37 -3.00 22.78
N SER A 253 7.69 -4.14 22.98
CA SER A 253 8.31 -5.39 23.42
C SER A 253 9.19 -6.01 22.34
N GLU A 254 10.30 -6.66 22.76
CA GLU A 254 11.17 -7.46 21.87
C GLU A 254 10.40 -8.63 21.21
N TYR A 255 9.32 -9.10 21.83
CA TYR A 255 8.48 -10.22 21.38
C TYR A 255 7.30 -9.78 20.50
N ARG A 256 7.20 -8.51 20.14
CA ARG A 256 6.08 -7.95 19.37
C ARG A 256 5.75 -8.76 18.11
N HIS A 257 6.76 -9.09 17.31
CA HIS A 257 6.53 -9.80 16.04
C HIS A 257 6.06 -11.24 16.24
N GLU A 258 6.48 -11.87 17.33
CA GLU A 258 6.04 -13.21 17.69
C GLU A 258 4.59 -13.19 18.18
N LEU A 259 4.24 -12.20 19.03
CA LEU A 259 2.87 -11.94 19.46
C LEU A 259 1.93 -11.67 18.26
N GLU A 260 2.37 -10.87 17.31
CA GLU A 260 1.63 -10.54 16.10
C GLU A 260 1.40 -11.79 15.23
N ALA A 261 2.47 -12.55 14.96
CA ALA A 261 2.41 -13.76 14.14
C ALA A 261 1.53 -14.87 14.74
N ASP A 262 1.53 -15.01 16.07
CA ASP A 262 0.72 -16.01 16.77
C ASP A 262 -0.76 -15.65 16.83
N LEU A 263 -1.09 -14.36 16.86
CA LEU A 263 -2.49 -13.89 16.90
C LEU A 263 -3.13 -13.68 15.53
N GLU A 264 -2.34 -13.57 14.47
CA GLU A 264 -2.87 -13.28 13.13
C GLU A 264 -3.90 -14.30 12.62
N PRO A 265 -3.75 -15.64 12.85
CA PRO A 265 -4.76 -16.61 12.48
C PRO A 265 -6.09 -16.40 13.23
N PHE A 266 -6.02 -16.03 14.51
CA PHE A 266 -7.21 -15.73 15.32
C PHE A 266 -7.89 -14.43 14.89
N LYS A 267 -7.11 -13.39 14.53
CA LYS A 267 -7.62 -12.14 13.96
C LYS A 267 -8.51 -12.42 12.76
N GLY A 268 -8.01 -13.18 11.79
CA GLY A 268 -8.77 -13.49 10.57
C GLY A 268 -10.09 -14.21 10.85
N LEU A 269 -10.06 -15.23 11.71
CA LEU A 269 -11.23 -16.01 12.06
C LEU A 269 -12.27 -15.20 12.86
N LEU A 270 -11.82 -14.50 13.90
CA LEU A 270 -12.69 -13.73 14.80
C LEU A 270 -13.25 -12.46 14.13
N MET A 271 -12.44 -11.83 13.29
CA MET A 271 -12.90 -10.70 12.47
C MET A 271 -13.96 -11.17 11.45
N GLY A 272 -13.76 -12.35 10.84
CA GLY A 272 -14.78 -12.99 10.00
C GLY A 272 -16.08 -13.23 10.76
N LEU A 273 -15.99 -13.78 11.99
CA LEU A 273 -17.15 -14.00 12.85
C LEU A 273 -17.87 -12.68 13.20
N PHE A 274 -17.11 -11.62 13.52
CA PHE A 274 -17.67 -10.30 13.78
C PHE A 274 -18.45 -9.76 12.57
N PHE A 275 -17.86 -9.77 11.37
CA PHE A 275 -18.56 -9.27 10.18
C PHE A 275 -19.75 -10.12 9.76
N ILE A 276 -19.71 -11.43 9.98
CA ILE A 276 -20.87 -12.29 9.80
C ILE A 276 -21.98 -11.90 10.77
N SER A 277 -21.65 -11.66 12.03
CA SER A 277 -22.59 -11.20 13.06
C SER A 277 -23.22 -9.85 12.68
N VAL A 278 -22.41 -8.90 12.24
CA VAL A 278 -22.90 -7.61 11.69
C VAL A 278 -23.82 -7.85 10.49
N GLY A 279 -23.42 -8.73 9.56
CA GLY A 279 -24.23 -9.10 8.39
C GLY A 279 -25.58 -9.70 8.76
N MET A 280 -25.65 -10.57 9.80
CA MET A 280 -26.90 -11.10 10.33
C MET A 280 -27.80 -10.02 10.93
N SER A 281 -27.20 -8.96 11.47
CA SER A 281 -27.91 -7.82 12.07
C SER A 281 -28.39 -6.79 11.03
N VAL A 282 -27.93 -6.87 9.78
CA VAL A 282 -28.35 -5.95 8.71
C VAL A 282 -29.86 -6.11 8.47
N ASN A 283 -30.59 -5.03 8.65
CA ASN A 283 -32.06 -5.03 8.47
C ASN A 283 -32.44 -4.79 7.02
N ILE A 284 -32.45 -5.87 6.21
CA ILE A 284 -32.83 -5.80 4.79
C ILE A 284 -34.31 -5.33 4.61
N THR A 285 -35.14 -5.54 5.61
CA THR A 285 -36.55 -5.09 5.57
C THR A 285 -36.65 -3.57 5.42
N LEU A 286 -35.71 -2.81 6.00
CA LEU A 286 -35.61 -1.35 5.81
C LEU A 286 -35.36 -0.99 4.35
N LEU A 287 -34.43 -1.71 3.69
CA LEU A 287 -34.15 -1.53 2.26
C LEU A 287 -35.37 -1.87 1.41
N MET A 288 -36.10 -2.95 1.74
CA MET A 288 -37.29 -3.37 0.98
C MET A 288 -38.47 -2.44 1.19
N LYS A 289 -38.64 -1.88 2.41
CA LYS A 289 -39.73 -0.94 2.71
C LYS A 289 -39.56 0.42 2.04
N ASN A 290 -38.35 0.97 2.07
CA ASN A 290 -38.03 2.31 1.56
C ASN A 290 -36.73 2.33 0.77
N PRO A 291 -36.62 1.63 -0.39
CA PRO A 291 -35.38 1.52 -1.14
C PRO A 291 -34.87 2.88 -1.64
N ALA A 292 -35.78 3.76 -2.04
CA ALA A 292 -35.43 5.09 -2.52
C ALA A 292 -34.76 5.94 -1.44
N PHE A 293 -35.26 5.90 -0.20
CA PHE A 293 -34.67 6.62 0.92
C PHE A 293 -33.27 6.10 1.26
N VAL A 294 -33.11 4.78 1.37
CA VAL A 294 -31.82 4.16 1.74
C VAL A 294 -30.75 4.42 0.67
N LEU A 295 -31.11 4.25 -0.61
CA LEU A 295 -30.18 4.54 -1.71
C LEU A 295 -29.84 6.03 -1.79
N PHE A 296 -30.82 6.91 -1.63
CA PHE A 296 -30.61 8.36 -1.59
C PHE A 296 -29.70 8.75 -0.42
N ALA A 297 -29.95 8.23 0.80
CA ALA A 297 -29.16 8.50 1.99
C ALA A 297 -27.71 8.00 1.81
N THR A 298 -27.53 6.82 1.21
CA THR A 298 -26.19 6.28 0.89
C THR A 298 -25.47 7.16 -0.13
N ALA A 299 -26.14 7.56 -1.20
CA ALA A 299 -25.57 8.46 -2.21
C ALA A 299 -25.21 9.82 -1.61
N LEU A 300 -26.10 10.41 -0.81
CA LEU A 300 -25.89 11.66 -0.11
C LEU A 300 -24.69 11.57 0.84
N TYR A 301 -24.62 10.49 1.63
CA TYR A 301 -23.50 10.21 2.51
C TYR A 301 -22.16 10.20 1.74
N MET A 302 -22.08 9.41 0.66
CA MET A 302 -20.87 9.30 -0.15
C MET A 302 -20.51 10.62 -0.84
N MET A 303 -21.50 11.38 -1.32
CA MET A 303 -21.28 12.69 -1.94
C MET A 303 -20.75 13.71 -0.92
N VAL A 304 -21.36 13.82 0.26
CA VAL A 304 -20.92 14.76 1.29
C VAL A 304 -19.50 14.42 1.75
N LYS A 305 -19.25 13.15 2.06
CA LYS A 305 -17.90 12.71 2.46
C LYS A 305 -16.88 12.91 1.35
N GLY A 306 -17.20 12.56 0.11
CA GLY A 306 -16.35 12.78 -1.05
C GLY A 306 -16.04 14.26 -1.28
N PHE A 307 -17.05 15.14 -1.12
CA PHE A 307 -16.86 16.59 -1.22
C PHE A 307 -15.94 17.13 -0.11
N MET A 308 -16.11 16.68 1.14
CA MET A 308 -15.23 17.06 2.24
C MET A 308 -13.79 16.58 2.00
N LEU A 309 -13.60 15.34 1.57
CA LEU A 309 -12.28 14.79 1.21
C LEU A 309 -11.62 15.57 0.08
N TYR A 310 -12.39 15.89 -0.97
CA TYR A 310 -11.89 16.75 -2.06
C TYR A 310 -11.46 18.13 -1.53
N GLY A 311 -12.29 18.75 -0.68
CA GLY A 311 -11.98 20.03 -0.04
C GLY A 311 -10.70 19.97 0.80
N VAL A 312 -10.53 18.93 1.62
CA VAL A 312 -9.31 18.69 2.41
C VAL A 312 -8.09 18.58 1.50
N GLY A 313 -8.16 17.81 0.42
CA GLY A 313 -7.07 17.72 -0.55
C GLY A 313 -6.70 19.08 -1.15
N ARG A 314 -7.70 19.86 -1.55
CA ARG A 314 -7.48 21.22 -2.12
C ARG A 314 -6.90 22.21 -1.12
N THR A 315 -7.35 22.19 0.13
CA THR A 315 -6.79 23.08 1.19
C THR A 315 -5.34 22.74 1.52
N LEU A 316 -4.96 21.47 1.41
CA LEU A 316 -3.59 20.99 1.61
C LEU A 316 -2.75 20.98 0.32
N LYS A 317 -3.20 21.71 -0.70
CA LYS A 317 -2.50 21.98 -1.97
C LYS A 317 -2.30 20.75 -2.87
N LEU A 318 -3.06 19.69 -2.70
CA LEU A 318 -3.10 18.62 -3.69
C LEU A 318 -3.68 19.11 -5.01
N HIS A 319 -3.18 18.60 -6.13
CA HIS A 319 -3.80 18.86 -7.44
C HIS A 319 -5.26 18.38 -7.48
N SER A 320 -6.07 19.02 -8.35
CA SER A 320 -7.50 18.70 -8.49
C SER A 320 -7.73 17.20 -8.77
N THR A 321 -6.94 16.62 -9.65
CA THR A 321 -7.00 15.18 -9.98
C THR A 321 -6.65 14.31 -8.78
N ALA A 322 -5.57 14.63 -8.06
CA ALA A 322 -5.15 13.91 -6.85
C ALA A 322 -6.21 13.99 -5.74
N SER A 323 -6.79 15.19 -5.51
CA SER A 323 -7.87 15.40 -4.53
C SER A 323 -9.14 14.61 -4.89
N ARG A 324 -9.50 14.53 -6.17
CA ARG A 324 -10.65 13.76 -6.67
C ARG A 324 -10.42 12.25 -6.52
N ASN A 325 -9.22 11.78 -6.85
CA ASN A 325 -8.86 10.37 -6.66
C ASN A 325 -8.90 10.00 -5.17
N MET A 326 -8.31 10.82 -4.29
CA MET A 326 -8.39 10.62 -2.84
C MET A 326 -9.87 10.54 -2.37
N ALA A 327 -10.74 11.44 -2.83
CA ALA A 327 -12.15 11.41 -2.51
C ALA A 327 -12.84 10.12 -3.00
N ALA A 328 -12.59 9.69 -4.24
CA ALA A 328 -13.19 8.47 -4.81
C ALA A 328 -12.78 7.19 -4.05
N TYR A 329 -11.52 7.11 -3.61
CA TYR A 329 -11.02 5.95 -2.87
C TYR A 329 -11.41 5.93 -1.40
N LEU A 330 -11.77 7.06 -0.78
CA LEU A 330 -12.07 7.17 0.65
C LEU A 330 -13.53 7.55 0.97
N ALA A 331 -14.41 7.71 -0.02
CA ALA A 331 -15.80 8.15 0.20
C ALA A 331 -16.69 7.11 0.90
N GLN A 332 -16.30 5.83 0.91
CA GLN A 332 -17.04 4.76 1.58
C GLN A 332 -16.88 4.81 3.09
N GLY A 333 -17.78 4.11 3.81
CA GLY A 333 -17.65 3.84 5.24
C GLY A 333 -16.55 2.82 5.54
N GLY A 334 -16.10 2.80 6.79
CA GLY A 334 -15.10 1.86 7.28
C GLY A 334 -15.70 0.78 8.19
N GLU A 335 -14.93 -0.27 8.41
CA GLU A 335 -15.25 -1.38 9.32
C GLU A 335 -15.44 -0.93 10.77
N PHE A 336 -14.70 0.07 11.21
CA PHE A 336 -14.84 0.61 12.55
C PHE A 336 -16.19 1.28 12.81
N ALA A 337 -16.90 1.72 11.76
CA ALA A 337 -18.25 2.27 11.92
C ALA A 337 -19.19 1.26 12.58
N PHE A 338 -19.12 -0.02 12.21
CA PHE A 338 -19.95 -1.08 12.78
C PHE A 338 -19.66 -1.28 14.27
N VAL A 339 -18.37 -1.26 14.65
CA VAL A 339 -17.96 -1.36 16.06
C VAL A 339 -18.48 -0.17 16.86
N ILE A 340 -18.33 1.04 16.31
CA ILE A 340 -18.78 2.28 16.96
C ILE A 340 -20.30 2.30 17.10
N PHE A 341 -21.04 1.83 16.10
CA PHE A 341 -22.51 1.73 16.18
C PHE A 341 -22.93 0.71 17.25
N GLY A 342 -22.26 -0.44 17.34
CA GLY A 342 -22.51 -1.45 18.38
C GLY A 342 -22.26 -0.90 19.79
N VAL A 343 -21.09 -0.26 20.01
CA VAL A 343 -20.77 0.36 21.30
C VAL A 343 -21.73 1.50 21.63
N GLY A 344 -22.08 2.34 20.65
CA GLY A 344 -23.03 3.43 20.82
C GLY A 344 -24.44 2.95 21.17
N GLN A 345 -24.87 1.82 20.62
CA GLN A 345 -26.14 1.18 20.91
C GLN A 345 -26.14 0.55 22.30
N ASN A 346 -25.11 -0.22 22.65
CA ASN A 346 -24.96 -0.85 23.97
C ASN A 346 -24.87 0.20 25.10
N SER A 347 -24.36 1.39 24.78
CA SER A 347 -24.27 2.52 25.70
C SER A 347 -25.49 3.45 25.69
N ASN A 348 -26.58 3.09 24.99
CA ASN A 348 -27.80 3.90 24.82
C ASN A 348 -27.57 5.29 24.20
N VAL A 349 -26.46 5.53 23.52
CA VAL A 349 -26.18 6.76 22.76
C VAL A 349 -26.87 6.75 21.41
N LEU A 350 -26.92 5.60 20.75
CA LEU A 350 -27.60 5.40 19.47
C LEU A 350 -28.86 4.54 19.67
N SER A 351 -29.98 4.96 19.10
CA SER A 351 -31.17 4.11 19.03
C SER A 351 -30.93 2.94 18.07
N GLN A 352 -31.63 1.82 18.31
CA GLN A 352 -31.58 0.63 17.43
C GLN A 352 -31.89 1.01 15.97
N GLU A 353 -32.96 1.79 15.75
CA GLU A 353 -33.41 2.18 14.41
C GLU A 353 -32.35 3.00 13.66
N LEU A 354 -31.69 3.95 14.35
CA LEU A 354 -30.62 4.76 13.78
C LEU A 354 -29.39 3.89 13.48
N SER A 355 -29.00 3.02 14.40
CA SER A 355 -27.89 2.10 14.23
C SER A 355 -28.08 1.17 13.04
N ASP A 356 -29.29 0.57 12.91
CA ASP A 356 -29.66 -0.29 11.77
C ASP A 356 -29.56 0.46 10.44
N THR A 357 -30.09 1.67 10.40
CA THR A 357 -30.08 2.52 9.20
C THR A 357 -28.66 2.89 8.79
N LEU A 358 -27.83 3.31 9.75
CA LEU A 358 -26.44 3.69 9.50
C LEU A 358 -25.59 2.47 9.08
N THR A 359 -25.81 1.31 9.70
CA THR A 359 -25.16 0.06 9.33
C THR A 359 -25.48 -0.31 7.88
N LEU A 360 -26.72 -0.17 7.46
CA LEU A 360 -27.13 -0.42 6.09
C LEU A 360 -26.49 0.56 5.10
N ILE A 361 -26.47 1.86 5.43
CA ILE A 361 -25.81 2.90 4.61
C ILE A 361 -24.32 2.62 4.44
N VAL A 362 -23.60 2.29 5.51
CA VAL A 362 -22.17 1.96 5.46
C VAL A 362 -21.94 0.72 4.60
N THR A 363 -22.71 -0.35 4.81
CA THR A 363 -22.61 -1.59 4.01
C THR A 363 -22.80 -1.31 2.51
N LEU A 364 -23.86 -0.58 2.16
CA LEU A 364 -24.11 -0.22 0.76
C LEU A 364 -23.03 0.68 0.18
N SER A 365 -22.49 1.62 0.96
CA SER A 365 -21.39 2.49 0.50
C SER A 365 -20.13 1.70 0.16
N MET A 366 -19.82 0.64 0.92
CA MET A 366 -18.70 -0.26 0.61
C MET A 366 -18.94 -1.05 -0.68
N ILE A 367 -20.18 -1.51 -0.92
CA ILE A 367 -20.55 -2.21 -2.17
C ILE A 367 -20.47 -1.29 -3.38
N ILE A 368 -20.87 -0.01 -3.23
CA ILE A 368 -20.87 0.98 -4.31
C ILE A 368 -19.46 1.52 -4.63
N SER A 369 -18.56 1.50 -3.66
CA SER A 369 -17.22 2.13 -3.77
C SER A 369 -16.40 1.69 -4.99
N PRO A 370 -16.28 0.41 -5.37
CA PRO A 370 -15.56 0.00 -6.57
C PRO A 370 -16.10 0.66 -7.84
N PHE A 371 -17.44 0.83 -7.92
CA PHE A 371 -18.07 1.48 -9.07
C PHE A 371 -17.75 2.99 -9.10
N VAL A 372 -17.67 3.64 -7.95
CA VAL A 372 -17.25 5.05 -7.84
C VAL A 372 -15.82 5.23 -8.33
N ILE A 373 -14.89 4.34 -7.95
CA ILE A 373 -13.50 4.35 -8.41
C ILE A 373 -13.43 4.19 -9.94
N VAL A 374 -14.17 3.23 -10.51
CA VAL A 374 -14.22 3.01 -11.97
C VAL A 374 -14.86 4.21 -12.68
N ALA A 375 -15.95 4.77 -12.14
CA ALA A 375 -16.58 5.95 -12.70
C ALA A 375 -15.65 7.17 -12.69
N ASN A 376 -14.91 7.37 -11.59
CA ASN A 376 -13.92 8.45 -11.50
C ASN A 376 -12.78 8.27 -12.52
N ALA A 377 -12.29 7.05 -12.72
CA ALA A 377 -11.25 6.77 -13.73
C ALA A 377 -11.75 7.04 -15.15
N LYS A 378 -13.00 6.66 -15.47
CA LYS A 378 -13.64 6.98 -16.75
C LYS A 378 -13.84 8.49 -16.94
N PHE A 379 -14.28 9.18 -15.89
CA PHE A 379 -14.41 10.64 -15.91
C PHE A 379 -13.05 11.32 -16.15
N GLU A 380 -11.99 10.83 -15.54
CA GLU A 380 -10.63 11.33 -15.72
C GLU A 380 -10.17 11.17 -17.19
N SER A 381 -10.40 10.00 -17.78
CA SER A 381 -10.09 9.77 -19.19
C SER A 381 -10.93 10.65 -20.12
N TRP A 382 -12.23 10.83 -19.78
CA TRP A 382 -13.12 11.72 -20.55
C TRP A 382 -12.66 13.18 -20.48
N VAL A 383 -12.31 13.68 -19.28
CA VAL A 383 -11.77 15.04 -19.11
C VAL A 383 -10.44 15.19 -19.87
N ALA A 384 -9.58 14.18 -19.85
CA ALA A 384 -8.31 14.21 -20.58
C ALA A 384 -8.54 14.33 -22.10
N THR A 385 -9.55 13.63 -22.63
CA THR A 385 -9.90 13.69 -24.08
C THR A 385 -10.62 14.97 -24.47
N HIS A 386 -11.35 15.64 -23.53
CA HIS A 386 -12.13 16.85 -23.79
C HIS A 386 -11.46 18.13 -23.27
N LYS A 387 -10.27 18.04 -22.67
CA LYS A 387 -9.48 19.27 -22.46
C LYS A 387 -9.31 19.94 -23.82
N PRO A 388 -9.58 21.26 -23.94
CA PRO A 388 -9.27 21.98 -25.17
C PRO A 388 -7.83 21.60 -25.52
N LYS A 389 -7.62 21.16 -26.77
CA LYS A 389 -6.27 20.90 -27.27
C LYS A 389 -5.48 22.13 -26.90
N GLN A 390 -4.62 22.03 -25.88
CA GLN A 390 -3.63 23.07 -25.62
C GLN A 390 -2.96 23.27 -26.98
N GLU A 391 -2.96 24.49 -27.49
CA GLU A 391 -2.33 24.77 -28.75
C GLU A 391 -0.98 24.07 -28.73
N TRP A 392 -0.82 23.11 -29.65
CA TRP A 392 0.40 22.34 -29.76
C TRP A 392 1.52 23.35 -29.90
N ASP A 393 2.58 23.28 -29.10
CA ASP A 393 3.75 24.06 -29.33
C ASP A 393 4.09 23.96 -30.83
N SER A 394 4.03 25.08 -31.56
CA SER A 394 4.44 25.05 -32.93
C SER A 394 5.91 24.62 -32.94
N PHE A 395 6.22 23.51 -33.58
CA PHE A 395 7.59 23.06 -33.80
C PHE A 395 8.30 23.96 -34.83
N GLU A 396 8.05 25.29 -34.76
CA GLU A 396 8.65 26.25 -35.67
C GLU A 396 10.15 26.34 -35.47
N GLY A 397 10.90 26.13 -36.52
CA GLY A 397 12.36 26.25 -36.53
C GLY A 397 13.07 25.04 -35.90
N VAL A 398 12.44 23.85 -35.88
CA VAL A 398 13.09 22.61 -35.48
C VAL A 398 13.98 22.10 -36.61
N ASP A 399 15.27 22.39 -36.50
CA ASP A 399 16.30 21.90 -37.43
C ASP A 399 17.40 21.19 -36.62
N SER A 400 17.00 20.10 -35.94
CA SER A 400 17.91 19.32 -35.13
C SER A 400 18.01 17.90 -35.65
N GLU A 401 19.25 17.38 -35.69
CA GLU A 401 19.52 16.00 -36.12
C GLU A 401 19.16 14.96 -35.04
N ILE A 402 18.86 15.39 -33.83
CA ILE A 402 18.63 14.52 -32.66
C ILE A 402 17.26 14.80 -32.07
N ILE A 403 16.48 13.74 -31.85
CA ILE A 403 15.20 13.80 -31.12
C ILE A 403 15.34 12.97 -29.83
N ILE A 404 14.94 13.56 -28.69
CA ILE A 404 14.86 12.88 -27.40
C ILE A 404 13.39 12.71 -27.03
N ALA A 405 12.88 11.49 -27.05
CA ALA A 405 11.53 11.15 -26.65
C ALA A 405 11.53 10.69 -25.17
N GLY A 406 10.90 11.47 -24.30
CA GLY A 406 10.96 11.35 -22.84
C GLY A 406 12.11 12.22 -22.28
N PHE A 407 11.77 13.35 -21.66
CA PHE A 407 12.76 14.25 -21.06
C PHE A 407 12.73 14.19 -19.53
N GLY A 408 12.50 12.99 -19.01
CA GLY A 408 12.62 12.63 -17.60
C GLY A 408 14.08 12.55 -17.13
N ARG A 409 14.34 11.90 -15.99
CA ARG A 409 15.68 11.78 -15.37
C ARG A 409 16.76 11.31 -16.32
N PHE A 410 16.48 10.32 -17.16
CA PHE A 410 17.41 9.76 -18.13
C PHE A 410 17.63 10.74 -19.32
N GLY A 411 16.56 11.22 -19.93
CA GLY A 411 16.64 12.16 -21.07
C GLY A 411 17.32 13.49 -20.75
N GLN A 412 17.14 14.00 -19.51
CA GLN A 412 17.81 15.21 -19.05
C GLN A 412 19.33 15.07 -18.98
N ILE A 413 19.85 13.88 -18.65
CA ILE A 413 21.31 13.64 -18.65
C ILE A 413 21.84 13.75 -20.07
N PHE A 414 21.18 13.11 -21.05
CA PHE A 414 21.51 13.26 -22.46
C PHE A 414 21.47 14.71 -22.90
N GLY A 415 20.36 15.40 -22.64
CA GLY A 415 20.18 16.80 -23.03
C GLY A 415 21.22 17.73 -22.45
N ARG A 416 21.64 17.53 -21.19
CA ARG A 416 22.71 18.34 -20.56
C ARG A 416 24.05 18.12 -21.21
N ILE A 417 24.41 16.88 -21.54
CA ILE A 417 25.68 16.56 -22.20
C ILE A 417 25.71 17.13 -23.62
N LEU A 418 24.65 16.92 -24.40
CA LEU A 418 24.54 17.44 -25.77
C LEU A 418 24.64 18.96 -25.79
N ARG A 419 23.96 19.64 -24.85
CA ARG A 419 24.00 21.09 -24.73
C ARG A 419 25.40 21.60 -24.35
N ALA A 420 26.08 20.92 -23.43
CA ALA A 420 27.46 21.27 -23.05
C ALA A 420 28.44 21.13 -24.21
N GLN A 421 28.10 20.35 -25.23
CA GLN A 421 28.86 20.21 -26.48
C GLN A 421 28.31 21.05 -27.63
N ASP A 422 27.37 21.98 -27.34
CA ASP A 422 26.69 22.81 -28.33
C ASP A 422 25.97 22.05 -29.46
N ILE A 423 25.54 20.81 -29.16
CA ILE A 423 24.80 19.95 -30.09
C ILE A 423 23.30 20.20 -29.94
N LYS A 424 22.65 20.61 -31.02
CA LYS A 424 21.20 20.91 -31.05
C LYS A 424 20.40 19.61 -31.03
N PHE A 425 19.32 19.57 -30.21
CA PHE A 425 18.37 18.47 -30.12
C PHE A 425 16.95 19.00 -29.91
N THR A 426 15.96 18.18 -30.29
CA THR A 426 14.54 18.38 -30.00
C THR A 426 14.13 17.44 -28.89
N ALA A 427 13.60 17.95 -27.78
CA ALA A 427 13.08 17.14 -26.68
C ALA A 427 11.55 17.16 -26.68
N ILE A 428 10.94 15.99 -26.52
CA ILE A 428 9.49 15.79 -26.45
C ILE A 428 9.17 15.06 -25.15
N ASP A 429 8.18 15.55 -24.41
CA ASP A 429 7.63 14.87 -23.25
C ASP A 429 6.09 15.00 -23.22
N HIS A 430 5.42 14.05 -22.57
CA HIS A 430 3.97 14.03 -22.45
C HIS A 430 3.46 14.60 -21.11
N ASP A 431 4.36 14.87 -20.15
CA ASP A 431 4.02 15.40 -18.83
C ASP A 431 4.08 16.94 -18.83
N PRO A 432 2.90 17.63 -18.79
CA PRO A 432 2.86 19.09 -18.83
C PRO A 432 3.53 19.76 -17.62
N GLU A 433 3.45 19.14 -16.44
CA GLU A 433 4.02 19.70 -15.21
C GLU A 433 5.55 19.65 -15.25
N GLN A 434 6.07 18.55 -15.74
CA GLN A 434 7.51 18.36 -15.93
C GLN A 434 8.05 19.32 -17.00
N ILE A 435 7.32 19.52 -18.09
CA ILE A 435 7.71 20.44 -19.16
C ILE A 435 7.75 21.88 -18.63
N GLU A 436 6.74 22.32 -17.88
CA GLU A 436 6.72 23.67 -17.31
C GLU A 436 7.91 23.88 -16.36
N LEU A 437 8.22 22.90 -15.52
CA LEU A 437 9.38 22.94 -14.64
C LEU A 437 10.68 23.05 -15.44
N LEU A 438 10.84 22.23 -16.48
CA LEU A 438 12.03 22.19 -17.32
C LEU A 438 12.23 23.49 -18.11
N ARG A 439 11.16 24.11 -18.57
CA ARG A 439 11.19 25.43 -19.23
C ARG A 439 11.69 26.53 -18.29
N ARG A 440 11.30 26.51 -17.02
CA ARG A 440 11.83 27.43 -15.99
C ARG A 440 13.35 27.30 -15.81
N PHE A 441 13.90 26.13 -16.07
CA PHE A 441 15.35 25.87 -16.09
C PHE A 441 16.01 26.15 -17.46
N GLY A 442 15.30 26.81 -18.37
CA GLY A 442 15.82 27.17 -19.69
C GLY A 442 15.90 26.02 -20.69
N ASN A 443 15.21 24.91 -20.43
CA ASN A 443 15.16 23.79 -21.37
C ASN A 443 14.05 24.00 -22.40
N LYS A 444 14.36 23.87 -23.69
CA LYS A 444 13.36 23.89 -24.76
C LYS A 444 12.81 22.47 -24.93
N VAL A 445 11.67 22.19 -24.30
CA VAL A 445 10.98 20.91 -24.35
C VAL A 445 9.58 21.14 -24.91
N TYR A 446 9.21 20.32 -25.88
CA TYR A 446 7.89 20.37 -26.53
C TYR A 446 6.94 19.37 -25.87
N TYR A 447 5.68 19.77 -25.75
CA TYR A 447 4.62 18.90 -25.27
C TYR A 447 4.13 17.99 -26.38
N GLY A 448 4.12 16.68 -26.17
CA GLY A 448 3.54 15.73 -27.10
C GLY A 448 3.77 14.28 -26.71
N ASP A 449 2.90 13.40 -27.21
CA ASP A 449 3.09 11.97 -27.13
C ASP A 449 3.94 11.51 -28.33
N ALA A 450 5.21 11.23 -28.07
CA ALA A 450 6.16 10.81 -29.09
C ALA A 450 5.82 9.44 -29.74
N SER A 451 4.89 8.67 -29.16
CA SER A 451 4.41 7.42 -29.81
C SER A 451 3.48 7.67 -30.99
N ARG A 452 3.03 8.92 -31.19
CA ARG A 452 2.18 9.33 -32.32
C ARG A 452 3.02 9.81 -33.49
N HIS A 453 2.70 9.27 -34.67
CA HIS A 453 3.40 9.60 -35.93
C HIS A 453 3.41 11.10 -36.22
N GLU A 454 2.25 11.78 -36.08
CA GLU A 454 2.10 13.20 -36.38
C GLU A 454 2.99 14.10 -35.50
N ILE A 455 3.20 13.71 -34.23
CA ILE A 455 4.07 14.44 -33.30
C ILE A 455 5.53 14.28 -33.70
N MET A 456 5.94 13.06 -34.03
CA MET A 456 7.31 12.79 -34.46
C MET A 456 7.63 13.46 -35.80
N GLU A 457 6.69 13.48 -36.73
CA GLU A 457 6.83 14.19 -38.00
C GLU A 457 6.97 15.70 -37.80
N ALA A 458 6.11 16.31 -36.96
CA ALA A 458 6.20 17.72 -36.60
C ALA A 458 7.52 18.07 -35.88
N ALA A 459 8.03 17.14 -35.06
CA ALA A 459 9.32 17.27 -34.40
C ALA A 459 10.54 17.09 -35.31
N GLY A 460 10.32 16.88 -36.61
CA GLY A 460 11.37 16.78 -37.61
C GLY A 460 11.96 15.39 -37.81
N ALA A 461 11.26 14.32 -37.41
CA ALA A 461 11.76 12.94 -37.49
C ALA A 461 12.13 12.50 -38.92
N GLY A 462 11.48 13.07 -39.93
CA GLY A 462 11.81 12.80 -41.34
C GLY A 462 13.21 13.31 -41.76
N LYS A 463 13.76 14.31 -41.04
CA LYS A 463 15.08 14.90 -41.30
C LYS A 463 16.13 14.55 -40.25
N ALA A 464 15.68 14.12 -39.06
CA ALA A 464 16.55 13.73 -37.97
C ALA A 464 17.33 12.44 -38.31
N LYS A 465 18.53 12.32 -37.72
CA LYS A 465 19.41 11.15 -37.86
C LYS A 465 19.31 10.22 -36.66
N TYR A 466 19.02 10.76 -35.48
CA TYR A 466 19.08 10.04 -34.23
C TYR A 466 17.81 10.22 -33.41
N LEU A 467 17.29 9.10 -32.89
CA LEU A 467 16.18 9.08 -31.92
C LEU A 467 16.64 8.43 -30.63
N ILE A 468 16.50 9.12 -29.52
CA ILE A 468 16.77 8.61 -28.19
C ILE A 468 15.43 8.34 -27.51
N ILE A 469 15.12 7.07 -27.27
CA ILE A 469 13.92 6.63 -26.54
C ILE A 469 14.26 6.53 -25.06
N ALA A 470 13.82 7.52 -24.28
CA ALA A 470 14.09 7.66 -22.85
C ALA A 470 12.81 7.59 -21.99
N VAL A 471 11.69 7.12 -22.56
CA VAL A 471 10.42 6.97 -21.84
C VAL A 471 10.46 5.84 -20.82
N ASP A 472 9.72 6.02 -19.70
CA ASP A 472 9.71 5.06 -18.58
C ASP A 472 8.83 3.84 -18.84
N ASP A 473 7.71 4.03 -19.53
CA ASP A 473 6.75 2.96 -19.79
C ASP A 473 7.23 2.04 -20.92
N VAL A 474 7.28 0.74 -20.64
CA VAL A 474 7.78 -0.29 -21.55
C VAL A 474 6.92 -0.35 -22.82
N GLU A 475 5.60 -0.33 -22.69
CA GLU A 475 4.69 -0.44 -23.82
C GLU A 475 4.74 0.80 -24.72
N THR A 476 4.85 1.98 -24.13
CA THR A 476 5.04 3.23 -24.89
C THR A 476 6.39 3.23 -25.62
N SER A 477 7.45 2.75 -24.97
CA SER A 477 8.78 2.62 -25.58
C SER A 477 8.76 1.69 -26.79
N LYS A 478 8.10 0.53 -26.69
CA LYS A 478 7.92 -0.45 -27.80
C LYS A 478 7.13 0.16 -28.95
N LYS A 479 5.98 0.79 -28.66
CA LYS A 479 5.14 1.45 -29.68
C LYS A 479 5.91 2.53 -30.43
N LEU A 480 6.65 3.37 -29.70
CA LEU A 480 7.48 4.41 -30.29
C LEU A 480 8.58 3.82 -31.17
N ALA A 481 9.29 2.80 -30.68
CA ALA A 481 10.34 2.13 -31.44
C ALA A 481 9.82 1.51 -32.73
N GLN A 482 8.68 0.80 -32.64
CA GLN A 482 8.02 0.18 -33.78
C GLN A 482 7.56 1.20 -34.81
N MET A 483 6.83 2.24 -34.39
CA MET A 483 6.38 3.34 -35.22
C MET A 483 7.56 4.03 -35.92
N ALA A 484 8.66 4.28 -35.19
CA ALA A 484 9.84 4.92 -35.74
C ALA A 484 10.53 4.05 -36.81
N LYS A 485 10.64 2.73 -36.59
CA LYS A 485 11.18 1.78 -37.59
C LYS A 485 10.33 1.65 -38.84
N GLU A 486 9.00 1.69 -38.70
CA GLU A 486 8.07 1.56 -39.82
C GLU A 486 8.07 2.83 -40.69
N HIS A 487 8.06 4.01 -40.11
CA HIS A 487 7.82 5.27 -40.82
C HIS A 487 9.09 6.12 -41.07
N PHE A 488 10.12 6.02 -40.21
CA PHE A 488 11.32 6.85 -40.29
C PHE A 488 12.59 5.97 -40.46
N LYS A 489 12.75 5.35 -41.61
CA LYS A 489 13.81 4.35 -41.89
C LYS A 489 15.25 4.88 -41.71
N ASN A 490 15.45 6.18 -41.80
CA ASN A 490 16.76 6.82 -41.69
C ASN A 490 17.17 7.11 -40.21
N LEU A 491 16.24 6.92 -39.25
CA LEU A 491 16.53 7.17 -37.86
C LEU A 491 17.33 6.02 -37.23
N LYS A 492 18.49 6.37 -36.68
CA LYS A 492 19.25 5.50 -35.81
C LYS A 492 18.69 5.60 -34.40
N ILE A 493 18.17 4.50 -33.85
CA ILE A 493 17.43 4.51 -32.58
C ILE A 493 18.35 4.06 -31.45
N TYR A 494 18.45 4.86 -30.40
CA TYR A 494 19.03 4.50 -29.11
C TYR A 494 17.93 4.39 -28.07
N ALA A 495 17.90 3.29 -27.33
CA ALA A 495 16.81 3.03 -26.41
C ALA A 495 17.30 2.70 -24.99
N ARG A 496 16.62 3.29 -24.01
CA ARG A 496 16.69 2.88 -22.62
C ARG A 496 15.80 1.67 -22.39
N ALA A 497 16.34 0.59 -21.86
CA ALA A 497 15.58 -0.57 -21.44
C ALA A 497 15.44 -0.63 -19.93
N ARG A 498 14.26 -0.99 -19.44
CA ARG A 498 13.98 -1.11 -18.01
C ARG A 498 14.57 -2.38 -17.38
N ASN A 499 14.52 -3.48 -18.12
CA ASN A 499 15.00 -4.79 -17.68
C ASN A 499 15.40 -5.64 -18.91
N ARG A 500 15.82 -6.89 -18.68
CA ARG A 500 16.23 -7.82 -19.75
C ARG A 500 15.10 -8.15 -20.73
N ALA A 501 13.89 -8.36 -20.24
CA ALA A 501 12.73 -8.64 -21.11
C ALA A 501 12.48 -7.47 -22.09
N HIS A 502 12.56 -6.24 -21.61
CA HIS A 502 12.43 -5.05 -22.46
C HIS A 502 13.58 -4.95 -23.50
N VAL A 503 14.81 -5.37 -23.15
CA VAL A 503 15.89 -5.48 -24.15
C VAL A 503 15.50 -6.44 -25.27
N PHE A 504 14.93 -7.60 -24.93
CA PHE A 504 14.51 -8.60 -25.92
C PHE A 504 13.39 -8.07 -26.82
N ASP A 505 12.40 -7.39 -26.25
CA ASP A 505 11.33 -6.75 -27.02
C ASP A 505 11.88 -5.71 -28.03
N LEU A 506 12.87 -4.90 -27.61
CA LEU A 506 13.49 -3.90 -28.49
C LEU A 506 14.37 -4.54 -29.58
N LEU A 507 15.03 -5.65 -29.28
CA LEU A 507 15.76 -6.46 -30.27
C LEU A 507 14.81 -7.06 -31.31
N ASP A 508 13.62 -7.53 -30.90
CA ASP A 508 12.60 -8.06 -31.82
C ASP A 508 12.07 -6.99 -32.78
N ILE A 509 12.03 -5.73 -32.35
CA ILE A 509 11.69 -4.56 -33.20
C ILE A 509 12.85 -4.22 -34.16
N GLY A 510 14.04 -4.79 -33.97
CA GLY A 510 15.19 -4.59 -34.84
C GLY A 510 16.09 -3.42 -34.43
N ILE A 511 16.13 -3.07 -33.13
CA ILE A 511 17.13 -2.14 -32.59
C ILE A 511 18.39 -2.96 -32.24
N GLU A 512 19.55 -2.47 -32.63
CA GLU A 512 20.82 -3.15 -32.35
C GLU A 512 21.14 -3.18 -30.84
N MET A 513 21.66 -4.28 -30.35
CA MET A 513 21.99 -4.46 -28.93
C MET A 513 22.95 -3.39 -28.41
N THR A 514 23.88 -2.93 -29.23
CA THR A 514 24.84 -1.85 -28.91
C THR A 514 24.17 -0.51 -28.64
N HIS A 515 22.95 -0.30 -29.13
CA HIS A 515 22.18 0.92 -28.94
C HIS A 515 21.12 0.82 -27.82
N ILE A 516 21.06 -0.32 -27.13
CA ILE A 516 20.15 -0.51 -26.01
C ILE A 516 20.96 -0.52 -24.71
N ARG A 517 20.57 0.28 -23.72
CA ARG A 517 21.18 0.30 -22.39
C ARG A 517 20.15 0.12 -21.30
N ARG A 518 20.43 -0.79 -20.36
CA ARG A 518 19.57 -1.00 -19.17
C ARG A 518 19.78 0.12 -18.17
N GLU A 519 18.69 0.69 -17.70
CA GLU A 519 18.68 1.91 -16.87
C GLU A 519 19.59 1.85 -15.63
N THR A 520 19.54 0.74 -14.90
CA THR A 520 20.22 0.60 -13.60
C THR A 520 21.54 -0.17 -13.68
N PHE A 521 21.87 -0.78 -14.84
CA PHE A 521 22.95 -1.73 -14.93
C PHE A 521 24.32 -1.09 -14.66
N GLU A 522 24.66 -0.05 -15.41
CA GLU A 522 25.95 0.63 -15.28
C GLU A 522 26.14 1.29 -13.91
N SER A 523 25.08 1.93 -13.40
CA SER A 523 25.12 2.56 -12.07
C SER A 523 25.29 1.53 -10.95
N SER A 524 24.68 0.35 -11.08
CA SER A 524 24.85 -0.74 -10.12
C SER A 524 26.27 -1.29 -10.13
N LEU A 525 26.87 -1.44 -11.32
CA LEU A 525 28.26 -1.88 -11.44
C LEU A 525 29.25 -0.89 -10.81
N LEU A 526 29.06 0.41 -11.07
CA LEU A 526 29.89 1.45 -10.47
C LEU A 526 29.79 1.44 -8.94
N LEU A 527 28.58 1.37 -8.40
CA LEU A 527 28.36 1.32 -6.95
C LEU A 527 28.95 0.04 -6.33
N THR A 528 28.83 -1.10 -7.03
CA THR A 528 29.44 -2.36 -6.58
C THR A 528 30.98 -2.25 -6.55
N ARG A 529 31.58 -1.55 -7.52
CA ARG A 529 33.01 -1.29 -7.51
C ARG A 529 33.46 -0.52 -6.27
N GLU A 530 32.74 0.56 -5.92
CA GLU A 530 33.03 1.35 -4.71
C GLU A 530 32.93 0.48 -3.44
N LEU A 531 31.87 -0.35 -3.37
CA LEU A 531 31.71 -1.29 -2.25
C LEU A 531 32.87 -2.29 -2.16
N LEU A 532 33.34 -2.82 -3.29
CA LEU A 532 34.53 -3.73 -3.30
C LEU A 532 35.78 -3.04 -2.78
N LEU A 533 35.98 -1.75 -3.12
CA LEU A 533 37.10 -0.95 -2.59
C LEU A 533 36.99 -0.78 -1.07
N ASP A 534 35.82 -0.46 -0.55
CA ASP A 534 35.56 -0.34 0.90
C ASP A 534 35.76 -1.67 1.65
N LEU A 535 35.49 -2.79 0.99
CA LEU A 535 35.75 -4.14 1.50
C LEU A 535 37.24 -4.53 1.44
N GLY A 536 38.14 -3.61 0.98
CA GLY A 536 39.58 -3.82 0.95
C GLY A 536 40.10 -4.50 -0.33
N PHE A 537 39.31 -4.60 -1.39
CA PHE A 537 39.82 -5.11 -2.67
C PHE A 537 40.76 -4.07 -3.32
N PRO A 538 41.90 -4.47 -3.88
CA PRO A 538 42.72 -3.59 -4.68
C PRO A 538 41.95 -3.00 -5.87
N SER A 539 42.25 -1.74 -6.22
CA SER A 539 41.54 -1.01 -7.29
C SER A 539 41.53 -1.75 -8.63
N ASP A 540 42.64 -2.32 -9.02
CA ASP A 540 42.78 -3.08 -10.28
C ASP A 540 41.91 -4.35 -10.27
N ARG A 541 41.86 -5.01 -9.11
CA ARG A 541 41.04 -6.21 -8.92
C ARG A 541 39.53 -5.88 -8.93
N ALA A 542 39.12 -4.85 -8.21
CA ALA A 542 37.73 -4.40 -8.21
C ALA A 542 37.28 -4.05 -9.64
N ARG A 543 38.14 -3.35 -10.41
CA ARG A 543 37.88 -3.04 -11.82
C ARG A 543 37.75 -4.32 -12.66
N ALA A 544 38.70 -5.26 -12.55
CA ALA A 544 38.68 -6.50 -13.33
C ALA A 544 37.45 -7.36 -13.07
N VAL A 545 36.99 -7.46 -11.83
CA VAL A 545 35.74 -8.17 -11.45
C VAL A 545 34.56 -7.54 -12.15
N ILE A 546 34.43 -6.22 -12.11
CA ILE A 546 33.30 -5.51 -12.74
C ILE A 546 33.31 -5.65 -14.26
N GLU A 547 34.49 -5.50 -14.90
CA GLU A 547 34.62 -5.64 -16.37
C GLU A 547 34.31 -7.06 -16.84
N ARG A 548 34.70 -8.10 -16.09
CA ARG A 548 34.36 -9.50 -16.41
C ARG A 548 32.90 -9.78 -16.23
N PHE A 549 32.31 -9.28 -15.13
CA PHE A 549 30.87 -9.41 -14.93
C PHE A 549 30.10 -8.74 -16.07
N HIS A 550 30.49 -7.52 -16.45
CA HIS A 550 29.86 -6.77 -17.54
C HIS A 550 29.89 -7.58 -18.85
N ARG A 551 31.07 -8.06 -19.22
CA ARG A 551 31.26 -8.86 -20.44
C ARG A 551 30.47 -10.17 -20.41
N HIS A 552 30.50 -10.87 -19.28
CA HIS A 552 29.74 -12.11 -19.10
C HIS A 552 28.24 -11.87 -19.21
N ASP A 553 27.71 -10.81 -18.59
CA ASP A 553 26.28 -10.48 -18.63
C ASP A 553 25.81 -10.12 -20.05
N GLU A 554 26.64 -9.41 -20.84
CA GLU A 554 26.32 -9.12 -22.25
C GLU A 554 26.30 -10.40 -23.11
N LEU A 555 27.25 -11.30 -22.92
CA LEU A 555 27.26 -12.60 -23.61
C LEU A 555 26.05 -13.45 -23.22
N MET A 556 25.75 -13.54 -21.96
CA MET A 556 24.58 -14.27 -21.45
C MET A 556 23.27 -13.71 -21.97
N MET A 557 23.16 -12.39 -22.06
CA MET A 557 21.96 -11.74 -22.61
C MET A 557 21.76 -12.11 -24.10
N ALA A 558 22.87 -12.18 -24.87
CA ALA A 558 22.82 -12.59 -26.28
C ALA A 558 22.42 -14.07 -26.43
N GLU A 559 22.92 -14.97 -25.57
CA GLU A 559 22.53 -16.39 -25.58
C GLU A 559 21.06 -16.59 -25.12
N GLN A 560 20.63 -15.91 -24.07
CA GLN A 560 19.26 -15.94 -23.58
C GLN A 560 18.26 -15.45 -24.64
N TYR A 561 18.63 -14.43 -25.41
CA TYR A 561 17.80 -13.93 -26.51
C TYR A 561 17.52 -14.98 -27.55
N LYS A 562 18.50 -15.84 -27.92
CA LYS A 562 18.35 -16.91 -28.90
C LYS A 562 17.34 -17.96 -28.44
N VAL A 563 17.26 -18.24 -27.16
CA VAL A 563 16.43 -19.30 -26.58
C VAL A 563 15.19 -18.79 -25.85
N ARG A 564 14.86 -17.49 -25.95
CA ARG A 564 13.82 -16.82 -25.18
C ARG A 564 12.40 -17.40 -25.31
N HIS A 565 12.12 -18.10 -26.40
CA HIS A 565 10.82 -18.71 -26.68
C HIS A 565 10.67 -20.12 -26.09
N ASP A 566 11.77 -20.75 -25.65
CA ASP A 566 11.76 -22.03 -24.94
C ASP A 566 12.07 -21.82 -23.45
N GLN A 567 11.03 -21.91 -22.63
CA GLN A 567 11.15 -21.64 -21.19
C GLN A 567 12.12 -22.59 -20.48
N LYS A 568 12.19 -23.87 -20.90
CA LYS A 568 13.09 -24.86 -20.29
C LYS A 568 14.54 -24.54 -20.66
N LEU A 569 14.80 -24.31 -21.95
CA LEU A 569 16.13 -24.00 -22.45
C LEU A 569 16.62 -22.64 -21.90
N PHE A 570 15.73 -21.64 -21.75
CA PHE A 570 16.04 -20.36 -21.16
C PHE A 570 16.47 -20.49 -19.69
N LEU A 571 15.78 -21.31 -18.89
CA LEU A 571 16.14 -21.57 -17.50
C LEU A 571 17.47 -22.32 -17.38
N ASP A 572 17.70 -23.32 -18.24
CA ASP A 572 18.94 -24.10 -18.25
C ASP A 572 20.13 -23.22 -18.65
N THR A 573 20.00 -22.39 -19.70
CA THR A 573 21.01 -21.41 -20.11
C THR A 573 21.32 -20.41 -18.99
N SER A 574 20.29 -19.95 -18.28
CA SER A 574 20.45 -19.02 -17.15
C SER A 574 21.20 -19.64 -15.98
N ARG A 575 20.95 -20.91 -15.65
CA ARG A 575 21.66 -21.66 -14.61
C ARG A 575 23.12 -21.92 -14.98
N GLN A 576 23.37 -22.37 -16.21
CA GLN A 576 24.73 -22.58 -16.70
C GLN A 576 25.56 -21.29 -16.67
N GLY A 577 24.98 -20.17 -17.11
CA GLY A 577 25.66 -18.87 -17.05
C GLY A 577 26.01 -18.42 -15.64
N MET A 578 25.13 -18.68 -14.65
CA MET A 578 25.44 -18.37 -13.24
C MET A 578 26.59 -19.24 -12.70
N GLN A 579 26.64 -20.51 -13.08
CA GLN A 579 27.75 -21.41 -12.69
C GLN A 579 29.06 -20.96 -13.32
N GLN A 580 29.07 -20.70 -14.62
CA GLN A 580 30.27 -20.20 -15.34
C GLN A 580 30.80 -18.90 -14.75
N LEU A 581 29.91 -17.95 -14.41
CA LEU A 581 30.34 -16.71 -13.76
C LEU A 581 31.01 -16.97 -12.42
N SER A 582 30.45 -17.85 -11.59
CA SER A 582 31.01 -18.17 -10.29
C SER A 582 32.36 -18.89 -10.40
N GLU A 583 32.58 -19.73 -11.42
CA GLU A 583 33.84 -20.39 -11.71
C GLU A 583 34.92 -19.39 -12.16
N VAL A 584 34.58 -18.52 -13.12
CA VAL A 584 35.51 -17.48 -13.63
C VAL A 584 35.92 -16.52 -12.53
N LEU A 585 35.02 -16.13 -11.63
CA LEU A 585 35.34 -15.24 -10.51
C LEU A 585 36.15 -15.96 -9.38
N ARG A 586 35.99 -17.28 -9.21
CA ARG A 586 36.76 -18.10 -8.26
C ARG A 586 38.19 -18.38 -8.75
N GLU A 587 38.38 -18.70 -10.00
CA GLU A 587 39.72 -18.92 -10.56
C GLU A 587 40.66 -17.71 -10.35
N ASP A 588 40.09 -16.51 -10.41
CA ASP A 588 40.84 -15.29 -10.10
C ASP A 588 41.24 -15.17 -8.62
N GLN A 589 40.45 -15.69 -7.71
CA GLN A 589 40.85 -15.73 -6.29
C GLN A 589 42.06 -16.65 -6.09
N ILE A 590 42.10 -17.78 -6.78
CA ILE A 590 43.18 -18.76 -6.68
C ILE A 590 44.47 -18.22 -7.34
N ARG A 591 44.39 -17.62 -8.53
CA ARG A 591 45.55 -17.02 -9.20
C ARG A 591 46.19 -15.90 -8.38
N THR A 592 45.38 -14.98 -7.86
CA THR A 592 45.86 -13.87 -7.04
C THR A 592 46.50 -14.35 -5.72
N TYR A 593 46.04 -15.48 -5.16
CA TYR A 593 46.62 -16.09 -3.97
C TYR A 593 47.99 -16.73 -4.27
N ILE A 594 48.15 -17.34 -5.45
CA ILE A 594 49.40 -17.94 -5.92
C ILE A 594 50.44 -16.85 -6.20
N ASP A 595 50.07 -15.79 -6.94
CA ASP A 595 50.95 -14.66 -7.26
C ASP A 595 51.40 -13.91 -6.00
N ALA A 596 50.53 -13.73 -5.01
CA ALA A 596 50.89 -13.13 -3.72
C ALA A 596 51.85 -14.00 -2.89
N LYS A 597 51.80 -15.32 -3.04
CA LYS A 597 52.64 -16.27 -2.35
C LYS A 597 54.01 -16.41 -3.02
N ASP A 598 54.07 -16.24 -4.33
CA ASP A 598 55.34 -16.23 -5.09
C ASP A 598 56.12 -14.92 -4.89
N LEU A 599 55.46 -13.80 -4.64
CA LEU A 599 56.08 -12.53 -4.25
C LEU A 599 56.60 -12.50 -2.80
N GLN A 600 56.23 -13.46 -1.97
CA GLN A 600 56.67 -13.61 -0.57
C GLN A 600 57.78 -14.67 -0.40
N LYS A 601 58.26 -15.29 -1.46
CA LYS A 601 59.47 -16.13 -1.35
C LYS A 601 60.66 -15.23 -1.06
N PRO A 602 61.42 -15.47 0.01
CA PRO A 602 62.68 -14.74 0.25
C PRO A 602 63.61 -15.03 -0.91
N GLU A 603 64.26 -13.96 -1.42
CA GLU A 603 65.39 -14.11 -2.33
C GLU A 603 66.45 -15.02 -1.66
N ASP A 604 66.81 -16.10 -2.35
CA ASP A 604 67.95 -16.93 -1.92
C ASP A 604 69.16 -16.05 -1.74
N PRO A 605 69.90 -16.15 -0.61
CA PRO A 605 71.11 -15.36 -0.42
C PRO A 605 72.15 -15.72 -1.50
N ALA A 606 72.64 -14.69 -2.16
CA ALA A 606 73.67 -14.82 -3.18
C ALA A 606 74.87 -15.65 -2.65
N PRO A 607 75.48 -16.55 -3.48
CA PRO A 607 76.55 -17.38 -3.03
C PRO A 607 77.77 -16.51 -2.64
N GLU A 608 78.24 -16.68 -1.41
CA GLU A 608 79.47 -16.05 -0.91
C GLU A 608 80.62 -16.40 -1.85
N SER A 609 81.24 -15.38 -2.48
CA SER A 609 82.46 -15.52 -3.23
C SER A 609 83.62 -15.86 -2.27
N GLU A 610 84.09 -17.10 -2.31
CA GLU A 610 85.40 -17.47 -1.76
C GLU A 610 86.46 -16.59 -2.38
N THR A 611 86.98 -15.66 -1.61
CA THR A 611 88.28 -15.02 -1.89
C THR A 611 89.34 -15.81 -1.15
N ARG A 612 90.13 -16.58 -1.93
CA ARG A 612 91.45 -17.12 -1.50
C ARG A 612 92.49 -16.05 -1.60
N ALA A 613 93.41 -16.12 -0.63
CA ALA A 613 94.76 -15.58 -0.40
C ALA A 613 94.84 -14.34 0.47
#